data_92ff8478c4cc8c97c0d57d1531fad8c5
#
_entry.id   92ff8478c4cc8c97c0d57d1531fad8c5
#
_cell.length_a   1.000
_cell.length_b   1.000
_cell.length_c   1.000
_cell.angle_alpha   90.00
_cell.angle_beta   90.00
_cell.angle_gamma   90.00
#
_symmetry.space_group_name_H-M   'P 1'
#
loop_
_entity.id
_entity.type
_entity.pdbx_description
1 polymer ?
#
loop_
_entity_poly.entity_id
_entity_poly.type
_entity_poly.pdbx_seq_one_letter_code
_entity_poly.pdbx_strand_id
1 'polypeptide(L)'
;YFKKIPKNLSLEEAAILAGLLKAPSKYSPFRDKNLSMQRGKSVLQAMYAMDFIDKSQLNMALNKKFPKLNRSLVNSNSKRYFTDWVISNVSSGVANGEADIFINSTLDLKMQSIAEKAVINEINKLENDIQVAVVIMERSGAVRAMIGGRNWYESQFNRATQALRQPGSAFKIFVYLAALEKGFNIKDPILDEPIEINGWMPRNAGEKYFGSITLEEAFAYSSNSAAVKISQQVGRPSIIKIARTLGITSNLLNEPALVLGVAELSLLELTAAYAGIASDGVPVFPYGFTHINNRDGQEIWKKMKSDRSSVLKKSTIVGIKRMMKAAVSYGTGKQASLSKKIIYGKTGTSQSNRDAWFIGYYQDLVIGVWLGKDNDTRMIGVSGSSSPARIFQNIVKKIYN
;
A
#
# COMPACT_ATOMS: atom_id res chain seq x y z
N TYR A 1 -10.01 22.34 10.19
CA TYR A 1 -10.33 22.15 11.61
C TYR A 1 -11.64 22.81 12.03
N PHE A 2 -11.86 24.10 11.71
CA PHE A 2 -12.98 24.89 12.23
C PHE A 2 -14.04 25.26 11.21
N LYS A 3 -13.84 24.97 9.91
CA LYS A 3 -14.71 25.33 8.77
C LYS A 3 -15.04 26.82 8.72
N LYS A 4 -14.05 27.66 8.95
CA LYS A 4 -14.13 29.11 8.89
C LYS A 4 -13.08 29.65 7.93
N ILE A 5 -13.37 30.77 7.27
CA ILE A 5 -12.34 31.52 6.54
C ILE A 5 -11.41 32.20 7.55
N PRO A 6 -10.15 32.50 7.22
CA PRO A 6 -9.16 33.07 8.16
C PRO A 6 -9.67 34.28 8.93
N LYS A 7 -10.41 35.17 8.27
CA LYS A 7 -10.97 36.41 8.86
C LYS A 7 -11.98 36.13 9.99
N ASN A 8 -12.62 34.95 10.01
CA ASN A 8 -13.67 34.60 10.97
C ASN A 8 -13.16 33.64 12.08
N LEU A 9 -11.85 33.40 12.12
CA LEU A 9 -11.24 32.62 13.23
C LEU A 9 -11.25 33.45 14.50
N SER A 10 -11.58 32.81 15.60
CA SER A 10 -11.35 33.41 16.92
C SER A 10 -9.85 33.35 17.28
N LEU A 11 -9.43 34.17 18.25
CA LEU A 11 -8.02 34.27 18.63
C LEU A 11 -7.45 32.92 19.10
N GLU A 12 -8.22 32.16 19.88
CA GLU A 12 -7.85 30.80 20.31
C GLU A 12 -7.79 29.80 19.16
N GLU A 13 -8.68 29.90 18.17
CA GLU A 13 -8.66 29.03 16.97
C GLU A 13 -7.41 29.33 16.13
N ALA A 14 -7.09 30.61 15.95
CA ALA A 14 -5.90 31.04 15.21
C ALA A 14 -4.62 30.59 15.92
N ALA A 15 -4.56 30.71 17.25
CA ALA A 15 -3.42 30.27 18.06
C ALA A 15 -3.22 28.73 17.99
N ILE A 16 -4.30 27.94 18.00
CA ILE A 16 -4.25 26.49 17.79
C ILE A 16 -3.65 26.16 16.42
N LEU A 17 -4.11 26.83 15.35
CA LEU A 17 -3.61 26.60 14.00
C LEU A 17 -2.12 26.99 13.87
N ALA A 18 -1.72 28.14 14.41
CA ALA A 18 -0.32 28.54 14.44
C ALA A 18 0.56 27.56 15.24
N GLY A 19 0.01 27.00 16.31
CA GLY A 19 0.67 25.99 17.12
C GLY A 19 1.01 24.70 16.37
N LEU A 20 0.28 24.36 15.30
CA LEU A 20 0.52 23.18 14.47
C LEU A 20 1.85 23.24 13.70
N LEU A 21 2.34 24.45 13.35
CA LEU A 21 3.53 24.63 12.53
C LEU A 21 4.77 23.95 13.14
N LYS A 22 4.85 23.84 14.47
CA LYS A 22 5.97 23.19 15.16
C LYS A 22 6.02 21.68 14.94
N ALA A 23 4.87 21.00 14.96
CA ALA A 23 4.75 19.56 14.75
C ALA A 23 3.27 19.22 14.45
N PRO A 24 2.85 19.29 13.17
CA PRO A 24 1.43 19.19 12.78
C PRO A 24 0.74 17.91 13.25
N SER A 25 1.40 16.76 13.12
CA SER A 25 0.85 15.46 13.56
C SER A 25 0.75 15.36 15.09
N LYS A 26 1.71 15.93 15.83
CA LYS A 26 1.75 15.87 17.30
C LYS A 26 0.69 16.76 17.93
N TYR A 27 0.53 17.98 17.42
CA TYR A 27 -0.37 19.01 17.98
C TYR A 27 -1.74 19.06 17.30
N SER A 28 -2.05 18.09 16.41
CA SER A 28 -3.35 18.02 15.75
C SER A 28 -4.50 17.94 16.77
N PRO A 29 -5.50 18.86 16.72
CA PRO A 29 -6.65 18.82 17.62
C PRO A 29 -7.55 17.61 17.41
N PHE A 30 -7.42 16.90 16.29
CA PHE A 30 -8.11 15.62 16.05
C PHE A 30 -7.44 14.45 16.77
N ARG A 31 -6.12 14.52 16.98
CA ARG A 31 -5.34 13.49 17.67
C ARG A 31 -5.40 13.67 19.20
N ASP A 32 -5.04 14.85 19.67
CA ASP A 32 -5.02 15.16 21.10
C ASP A 32 -5.44 16.61 21.34
N LYS A 33 -6.67 16.79 21.83
CA LYS A 33 -7.23 18.12 22.12
C LYS A 33 -6.47 18.85 23.22
N ASN A 34 -6.02 18.13 24.26
CA ASN A 34 -5.34 18.73 25.40
C ASN A 34 -3.96 19.26 25.00
N LEU A 35 -3.20 18.43 24.27
CA LEU A 35 -1.88 18.81 23.78
C LEU A 35 -1.98 19.97 22.77
N SER A 36 -2.98 19.94 21.89
CA SER A 36 -3.27 21.03 20.95
C SER A 36 -3.60 22.34 21.67
N MET A 37 -4.44 22.25 22.73
CA MET A 37 -4.81 23.42 23.53
C MET A 37 -3.60 23.99 24.30
N GLN A 38 -2.79 23.14 24.91
CA GLN A 38 -1.57 23.57 25.61
C GLN A 38 -0.62 24.32 24.64
N ARG A 39 -0.47 23.79 23.42
CA ARG A 39 0.35 24.46 22.41
C ARG A 39 -0.25 25.79 21.95
N GLY A 40 -1.57 25.85 21.75
CA GLY A 40 -2.28 27.10 21.47
C GLY A 40 -2.11 28.16 22.57
N LYS A 41 -2.19 27.75 23.85
CA LYS A 41 -1.91 28.65 25.00
C LYS A 41 -0.49 29.21 24.95
N SER A 42 0.52 28.39 24.59
CA SER A 42 1.91 28.89 24.44
C SER A 42 2.03 29.90 23.31
N VAL A 43 1.26 29.76 22.22
CA VAL A 43 1.21 30.78 21.16
C VAL A 43 0.58 32.08 21.64
N LEU A 44 -0.56 32.00 22.36
CA LEU A 44 -1.21 33.19 22.94
C LEU A 44 -0.30 33.94 23.89
N GLN A 45 0.45 33.22 24.74
CA GLN A 45 1.44 33.83 25.63
C GLN A 45 2.57 34.55 24.86
N ALA A 46 3.07 33.94 23.78
CA ALA A 46 4.07 34.56 22.93
C ALA A 46 3.52 35.81 22.20
N MET A 47 2.25 35.76 21.73
CA MET A 47 1.60 36.93 21.12
C MET A 47 1.47 38.09 22.11
N TYR A 48 1.14 37.81 23.37
CA TYR A 48 1.10 38.85 24.44
C TYR A 48 2.49 39.39 24.74
N ALA A 49 3.50 38.54 24.86
CA ALA A 49 4.86 38.95 25.12
C ALA A 49 5.49 39.82 24.01
N MET A 50 4.95 39.73 22.80
CA MET A 50 5.36 40.51 21.62
C MET A 50 4.38 41.64 21.28
N ASP A 51 3.48 42.01 22.20
CA ASP A 51 2.50 43.09 22.08
C ASP A 51 1.51 42.95 20.90
N PHE A 52 1.31 41.75 20.34
CA PHE A 52 0.28 41.49 19.33
C PHE A 52 -1.14 41.44 19.89
N ILE A 53 -1.29 41.14 21.20
CA ILE A 53 -2.55 41.13 21.94
C ILE A 53 -2.36 41.75 23.32
N ASP A 54 -3.41 42.37 23.85
CA ASP A 54 -3.41 42.90 25.20
C ASP A 54 -3.74 41.81 26.26
N LYS A 55 -3.55 42.19 27.56
CA LYS A 55 -3.81 41.27 28.69
C LYS A 55 -5.27 40.81 28.78
N SER A 56 -6.23 41.66 28.39
CA SER A 56 -7.66 41.31 28.37
C SER A 56 -7.96 40.28 27.34
N GLN A 57 -7.44 40.46 26.12
CA GLN A 57 -7.55 39.51 25.00
C GLN A 57 -6.91 38.16 25.33
N LEU A 58 -5.72 38.17 25.95
CA LEU A 58 -5.06 36.96 26.43
C LEU A 58 -5.96 36.19 27.42
N ASN A 59 -6.42 36.89 28.47
CA ASN A 59 -7.25 36.25 29.50
C ASN A 59 -8.58 35.69 28.95
N MET A 60 -9.23 36.43 28.05
CA MET A 60 -10.43 35.96 27.39
C MET A 60 -10.17 34.69 26.56
N ALA A 61 -9.07 34.65 25.80
CA ALA A 61 -8.73 33.51 24.97
C ALA A 61 -8.31 32.26 25.80
N LEU A 62 -7.57 32.45 26.89
CA LEU A 62 -7.13 31.37 27.78
C LEU A 62 -8.30 30.68 28.52
N ASN A 63 -9.37 31.44 28.83
CA ASN A 63 -10.54 30.94 29.56
C ASN A 63 -11.60 30.33 28.67
N LYS A 64 -11.46 30.43 27.35
CA LYS A 64 -12.42 29.78 26.43
C LYS A 64 -12.28 28.26 26.43
N LYS A 65 -13.44 27.60 26.32
CA LYS A 65 -13.50 26.14 26.08
C LYS A 65 -12.89 25.80 24.73
N PHE A 66 -12.38 24.57 24.61
CA PHE A 66 -11.84 24.07 23.36
C PHE A 66 -12.85 24.23 22.22
N PRO A 67 -12.45 24.82 21.06
CA PRO A 67 -13.35 25.11 19.96
C PRO A 67 -13.98 23.84 19.38
N LYS A 68 -15.21 23.95 18.86
CA LYS A 68 -15.90 22.85 18.20
C LYS A 68 -15.20 22.49 16.91
N LEU A 69 -14.65 21.28 16.86
CA LEU A 69 -14.03 20.76 15.63
C LEU A 69 -15.09 20.32 14.64
N ASN A 70 -14.88 20.65 13.37
CA ASN A 70 -15.71 20.18 12.29
C ASN A 70 -15.21 18.82 11.79
N ARG A 71 -15.83 17.73 12.26
CA ARG A 71 -15.53 16.36 11.83
C ARG A 71 -16.15 15.98 10.50
N SER A 72 -17.02 16.80 9.89
CA SER A 72 -17.65 16.46 8.60
C SER A 72 -16.64 16.40 7.44
N LEU A 73 -15.46 16.99 7.60
CA LEU A 73 -14.32 16.84 6.69
C LEU A 73 -13.53 15.53 6.94
N VAL A 74 -13.76 14.84 8.05
CA VAL A 74 -13.02 13.63 8.46
C VAL A 74 -13.39 12.43 7.58
N ASN A 75 -14.61 12.38 7.06
CA ASN A 75 -15.08 11.26 6.24
C ASN A 75 -14.61 11.30 4.78
N SER A 76 -13.82 12.30 4.36
CA SER A 76 -13.36 12.43 2.97
C SER A 76 -11.83 12.48 2.81
N ASN A 77 -11.05 12.12 3.82
CA ASN A 77 -9.63 12.49 3.90
C ASN A 77 -8.63 11.42 3.53
N SER A 78 -9.06 10.22 3.22
CA SER A 78 -8.16 9.21 2.67
C SER A 78 -7.61 9.61 1.29
N LYS A 79 -8.32 10.48 0.55
CA LYS A 79 -7.82 11.11 -0.68
C LYS A 79 -6.50 11.85 -0.49
N ARG A 80 -6.22 12.34 0.71
CA ARG A 80 -5.00 13.10 1.01
C ARG A 80 -3.74 12.26 0.87
N TYR A 81 -3.78 10.97 1.18
CA TYR A 81 -2.65 10.09 0.92
C TYR A 81 -2.27 10.07 -0.57
N PHE A 82 -3.28 10.05 -1.44
CA PHE A 82 -3.06 10.13 -2.88
C PHE A 82 -2.56 11.52 -3.31
N THR A 83 -3.19 12.61 -2.85
CA THR A 83 -2.77 13.97 -3.22
C THR A 83 -1.38 14.31 -2.72
N ASP A 84 -1.03 13.94 -1.48
CA ASP A 84 0.29 14.16 -0.92
C ASP A 84 1.36 13.36 -1.71
N TRP A 85 1.04 12.12 -2.11
CA TRP A 85 1.90 11.33 -2.98
C TRP A 85 2.06 11.97 -4.37
N VAL A 86 1.01 12.47 -4.98
CA VAL A 86 1.10 13.18 -6.27
C VAL A 86 1.98 14.42 -6.14
N ILE A 87 1.74 15.26 -5.12
CA ILE A 87 2.52 16.48 -4.89
C ILE A 87 4.01 16.15 -4.70
N SER A 88 4.33 15.10 -3.95
CA SER A 88 5.72 14.69 -3.72
C SER A 88 6.43 14.17 -4.98
N ASN A 89 5.67 13.78 -6.02
CA ASN A 89 6.21 13.32 -7.31
C ASN A 89 6.25 14.43 -8.38
N VAL A 90 5.68 15.60 -8.11
CA VAL A 90 5.85 16.77 -8.97
C VAL A 90 7.18 17.43 -8.62
N SER A 91 8.18 17.24 -9.46
CA SER A 91 9.50 17.87 -9.23
C SER A 91 9.43 19.38 -9.41
N SER A 92 10.27 20.12 -8.67
CA SER A 92 10.42 21.56 -8.81
C SER A 92 10.76 22.00 -10.25
N GLY A 93 11.43 21.14 -11.01
CA GLY A 93 11.75 21.38 -12.43
C GLY A 93 10.56 21.25 -13.37
N VAL A 94 9.51 20.51 -13.00
CA VAL A 94 8.27 20.40 -13.79
C VAL A 94 7.40 21.64 -13.58
N ALA A 95 7.40 22.22 -12.39
CA ALA A 95 6.66 23.45 -12.10
C ALA A 95 7.29 24.71 -12.72
N ASN A 96 8.54 24.65 -13.23
CA ASN A 96 9.26 25.72 -13.93
C ASN A 96 9.13 27.14 -13.31
N GLY A 97 8.99 27.21 -11.97
CA GLY A 97 8.80 28.47 -11.27
C GLY A 97 7.37 29.07 -11.38
N GLU A 98 6.42 28.36 -11.98
CA GLU A 98 5.01 28.76 -12.02
C GLU A 98 4.43 28.83 -10.60
N ALA A 99 3.75 29.94 -10.29
CA ALA A 99 3.16 30.14 -8.97
C ALA A 99 1.93 29.24 -8.74
N ASP A 100 1.15 28.99 -9.78
CA ASP A 100 -0.06 28.17 -9.75
C ASP A 100 -0.01 27.10 -10.84
N ILE A 101 -0.23 25.84 -10.47
CA ILE A 101 -0.31 24.71 -11.39
C ILE A 101 -1.60 23.91 -11.17
N PHE A 102 -2.16 23.39 -12.27
CA PHE A 102 -3.31 22.49 -12.27
C PHE A 102 -2.86 21.08 -12.67
N ILE A 103 -3.00 20.12 -11.75
CA ILE A 103 -2.59 18.74 -11.96
C ILE A 103 -3.80 17.87 -12.29
N ASN A 104 -3.81 17.28 -13.48
CA ASN A 104 -4.81 16.31 -13.89
C ASN A 104 -4.46 14.93 -13.35
N SER A 105 -5.06 14.58 -12.21
CA SER A 105 -4.76 13.34 -11.50
C SER A 105 -5.47 12.13 -12.08
N THR A 106 -4.92 10.93 -11.77
CA THR A 106 -5.54 9.65 -12.14
C THR A 106 -6.56 9.16 -11.11
N LEU A 107 -6.77 9.88 -10.00
CA LEU A 107 -7.69 9.49 -8.93
C LEU A 107 -9.11 9.30 -9.43
N ASP A 108 -9.70 8.14 -9.16
CA ASP A 108 -11.12 7.87 -9.36
C ASP A 108 -11.84 7.95 -8.02
N LEU A 109 -12.69 8.96 -7.86
CA LEU A 109 -13.41 9.23 -6.61
C LEU A 109 -14.38 8.11 -6.22
N LYS A 110 -14.94 7.39 -7.20
CA LYS A 110 -15.85 6.27 -6.97
C LYS A 110 -15.05 5.07 -6.46
N MET A 111 -13.94 4.73 -7.11
CA MET A 111 -13.06 3.64 -6.67
C MET A 111 -12.46 3.95 -5.29
N GLN A 112 -12.04 5.19 -5.04
CA GLN A 112 -11.54 5.64 -3.74
C GLN A 112 -12.59 5.42 -2.64
N SER A 113 -13.85 5.86 -2.87
CA SER A 113 -14.93 5.68 -1.90
C SER A 113 -15.28 4.20 -1.66
N ILE A 114 -15.20 3.36 -2.71
CA ILE A 114 -15.42 1.91 -2.58
C ILE A 114 -14.31 1.29 -1.72
N ALA A 115 -13.04 1.65 -1.96
CA ALA A 115 -11.91 1.17 -1.19
C ALA A 115 -12.03 1.56 0.30
N GLU A 116 -12.37 2.82 0.57
CA GLU A 116 -12.60 3.34 1.93
C GLU A 116 -13.66 2.53 2.68
N LYS A 117 -14.82 2.31 2.05
CA LYS A 117 -15.90 1.52 2.64
C LYS A 117 -15.49 0.07 2.90
N ALA A 118 -14.78 -0.55 1.96
CA ALA A 118 -14.30 -1.92 2.11
C ALA A 118 -13.29 -2.04 3.27
N VAL A 119 -12.40 -1.07 3.41
CA VAL A 119 -11.43 -0.98 4.52
C VAL A 119 -12.16 -0.80 5.85
N ILE A 120 -13.06 0.19 5.96
CA ILE A 120 -13.79 0.48 7.21
C ILE A 120 -14.56 -0.75 7.69
N ASN A 121 -15.22 -1.47 6.80
CA ASN A 121 -16.00 -2.66 7.13
C ASN A 121 -15.16 -3.80 7.71
N GLU A 122 -13.88 -3.90 7.36
CA GLU A 122 -12.98 -4.94 7.87
C GLU A 122 -12.16 -4.46 9.07
N ILE A 123 -11.61 -3.24 9.00
CA ILE A 123 -10.65 -2.75 9.99
C ILE A 123 -11.32 -2.48 11.35
N ASN A 124 -12.62 -2.14 11.37
CA ASN A 124 -13.39 -1.94 12.61
C ASN A 124 -13.61 -3.23 13.42
N LYS A 125 -13.35 -4.40 12.83
CA LYS A 125 -13.41 -5.71 13.50
C LYS A 125 -12.08 -6.11 14.13
N LEU A 126 -11.02 -5.33 13.89
CA LEU A 126 -9.64 -5.63 14.28
C LEU A 126 -9.19 -4.69 15.40
N GLU A 127 -8.07 -5.02 16.03
CA GLU A 127 -7.40 -4.18 17.04
C GLU A 127 -7.16 -2.75 16.51
N ASN A 128 -7.30 -1.76 17.38
CA ASN A 128 -7.25 -0.34 16.97
C ASN A 128 -5.87 0.12 16.47
N ASP A 129 -4.80 -0.54 16.86
CA ASP A 129 -3.41 -0.24 16.46
C ASP A 129 -3.02 -0.88 15.12
N ILE A 130 -3.83 -1.80 14.57
CA ILE A 130 -3.62 -2.36 13.24
C ILE A 130 -3.89 -1.28 12.19
N GLN A 131 -2.91 -0.99 11.37
CA GLN A 131 -2.97 -0.08 10.23
C GLN A 131 -3.29 -0.82 8.94
N VAL A 132 -3.68 -0.08 7.91
CA VAL A 132 -4.05 -0.61 6.61
C VAL A 132 -3.51 0.28 5.49
N ALA A 133 -3.09 -0.35 4.40
CA ALA A 133 -2.85 0.35 3.15
C ALA A 133 -3.52 -0.39 1.99
N VAL A 134 -4.02 0.38 1.02
CA VAL A 134 -4.63 -0.14 -0.21
C VAL A 134 -4.15 0.68 -1.40
N VAL A 135 -3.82 0.00 -2.48
CA VAL A 135 -3.55 0.59 -3.80
C VAL A 135 -4.46 -0.07 -4.82
N ILE A 136 -5.24 0.72 -5.55
CA ILE A 136 -5.96 0.29 -6.75
C ILE A 136 -5.26 0.92 -7.94
N MET A 137 -4.76 0.11 -8.85
CA MET A 137 -3.95 0.51 -10.00
C MET A 137 -4.50 -0.15 -11.26
N GLU A 138 -4.55 0.58 -12.37
CA GLU A 138 -4.75 -0.03 -13.68
C GLU A 138 -3.48 -0.76 -14.15
N ARG A 139 -3.64 -1.69 -15.09
CA ARG A 139 -2.51 -2.35 -15.76
C ARG A 139 -1.53 -1.37 -16.41
N SER A 140 -2.01 -0.18 -16.76
CA SER A 140 -1.19 0.92 -17.29
C SER A 140 -0.23 1.55 -16.27
N GLY A 141 -0.47 1.32 -14.98
CA GLY A 141 0.22 1.97 -13.86
C GLY A 141 -0.52 3.18 -13.29
N ALA A 142 -1.66 3.58 -13.85
CA ALA A 142 -2.48 4.66 -13.31
C ALA A 142 -3.05 4.27 -11.95
N VAL A 143 -2.66 4.96 -10.89
CA VAL A 143 -3.20 4.73 -9.54
C VAL A 143 -4.56 5.40 -9.44
N ARG A 144 -5.62 4.61 -9.27
CA ARG A 144 -7.02 5.05 -9.24
C ARG A 144 -7.53 5.30 -7.83
N ALA A 145 -6.93 4.63 -6.83
CA ALA A 145 -7.24 4.88 -5.41
C ALA A 145 -6.03 4.52 -4.54
N MET A 146 -5.89 5.22 -3.41
CA MET A 146 -4.82 4.99 -2.45
C MET A 146 -5.30 5.26 -1.04
N ILE A 147 -5.04 4.32 -0.14
CA ILE A 147 -5.25 4.43 1.30
C ILE A 147 -3.90 4.14 1.97
N GLY A 148 -3.40 5.06 2.78
CA GLY A 148 -2.10 4.94 3.45
C GLY A 148 -2.18 4.75 4.97
N GLY A 149 -3.39 4.58 5.51
CA GLY A 149 -3.62 4.38 6.95
C GLY A 149 -5.10 4.47 7.32
N ARG A 150 -5.44 4.20 8.56
CA ARG A 150 -6.81 4.32 9.08
C ARG A 150 -7.35 5.73 9.02
N ASN A 151 -6.51 6.69 9.38
CA ASN A 151 -6.92 8.09 9.52
C ASN A 151 -5.74 9.02 9.20
N TRP A 152 -5.86 9.81 8.15
CA TRP A 152 -4.84 10.75 7.72
C TRP A 152 -4.57 11.86 8.76
N TYR A 153 -5.57 12.29 9.53
CA TYR A 153 -5.37 13.30 10.57
C TYR A 153 -4.57 12.82 11.76
N GLU A 154 -4.64 11.52 12.06
CA GLU A 154 -3.85 10.90 13.11
C GLU A 154 -2.42 10.61 12.67
N SER A 155 -2.26 10.18 11.42
CA SER A 155 -0.96 9.88 10.81
C SER A 155 -0.97 10.19 9.33
N GLN A 156 -0.10 11.12 8.92
CA GLN A 156 0.12 11.48 7.51
C GLN A 156 1.11 10.52 6.82
N PHE A 157 1.72 9.62 7.58
CA PHE A 157 2.63 8.60 7.05
C PHE A 157 1.87 7.68 6.10
N ASN A 158 2.20 7.77 4.81
CA ASN A 158 1.55 7.00 3.76
C ASN A 158 2.14 5.59 3.66
N ARG A 159 1.52 4.64 4.32
CA ARG A 159 2.01 3.25 4.38
C ARG A 159 1.95 2.53 3.03
N ALA A 160 1.19 3.05 2.07
CA ALA A 160 1.19 2.48 0.72
C ALA A 160 2.50 2.75 -0.04
N THR A 161 3.19 3.86 0.26
CA THR A 161 4.35 4.35 -0.49
C THR A 161 5.63 4.46 0.33
N GLN A 162 5.52 4.74 1.65
CA GLN A 162 6.64 5.05 2.53
C GLN A 162 7.01 3.91 3.48
N ALA A 163 6.04 3.06 3.86
CA ALA A 163 6.34 1.91 4.71
C ALA A 163 7.02 0.82 3.89
N LEU A 164 8.21 0.42 4.31
CA LEU A 164 8.90 -0.76 3.81
C LEU A 164 8.57 -1.92 4.76
N ARG A 165 7.96 -2.99 4.24
CA ARG A 165 7.44 -4.11 5.01
C ARG A 165 7.72 -5.42 4.33
N GLN A 166 7.85 -6.50 5.11
CA GLN A 166 8.13 -7.83 4.60
C GLN A 166 6.90 -8.40 3.86
N PRO A 167 6.97 -8.63 2.54
CA PRO A 167 5.87 -9.18 1.77
C PRO A 167 5.58 -10.65 2.07
N GLY A 168 6.49 -11.33 2.75
CA GLY A 168 6.39 -12.77 3.01
C GLY A 168 6.13 -13.53 1.73
N SER A 169 5.21 -14.47 1.76
CA SER A 169 4.89 -15.32 0.60
C SER A 169 4.40 -14.62 -0.66
N ALA A 170 4.08 -13.30 -0.60
CA ALA A 170 3.78 -12.55 -1.82
C ALA A 170 5.03 -12.37 -2.72
N PHE A 171 6.23 -12.43 -2.15
CA PHE A 171 7.49 -12.41 -2.89
C PHE A 171 7.73 -13.67 -3.73
N LYS A 172 7.13 -14.81 -3.36
CA LYS A 172 7.31 -16.08 -4.09
C LYS A 172 6.94 -15.99 -5.58
N ILE A 173 6.14 -15.01 -5.97
CA ILE A 173 5.82 -14.76 -7.38
C ILE A 173 7.09 -14.71 -8.24
N PHE A 174 8.17 -14.05 -7.76
CA PHE A 174 9.43 -13.92 -8.48
C PHE A 174 10.20 -15.24 -8.55
N VAL A 175 10.07 -16.10 -7.53
CA VAL A 175 10.68 -17.44 -7.51
C VAL A 175 10.09 -18.30 -8.63
N TYR A 176 8.76 -18.34 -8.73
CA TYR A 176 8.06 -19.14 -9.72
C TYR A 176 8.19 -18.55 -11.13
N LEU A 177 8.23 -17.22 -11.27
CA LEU A 177 8.56 -16.59 -12.55
C LEU A 177 9.95 -17.00 -13.04
N ALA A 178 10.97 -16.99 -12.17
CA ALA A 178 12.32 -17.41 -12.50
C ALA A 178 12.37 -18.90 -12.89
N ALA A 179 11.60 -19.75 -12.22
CA ALA A 179 11.49 -21.15 -12.58
C ALA A 179 10.89 -21.35 -13.98
N LEU A 180 9.76 -20.70 -14.26
CA LEU A 180 9.10 -20.75 -15.56
C LEU A 180 9.97 -20.20 -16.70
N GLU A 181 10.71 -19.10 -16.46
CA GLU A 181 11.68 -18.56 -17.42
C GLU A 181 12.83 -19.53 -17.72
N LYS A 182 13.21 -20.33 -16.73
CA LYS A 182 14.24 -21.38 -16.87
C LYS A 182 13.73 -22.67 -17.52
N GLY A 183 12.43 -22.74 -17.85
CA GLY A 183 11.81 -23.85 -18.57
C GLY A 183 11.06 -24.87 -17.72
N PHE A 184 10.89 -24.63 -16.42
CA PHE A 184 10.02 -25.46 -15.59
C PHE A 184 8.57 -25.36 -16.05
N ASN A 185 7.84 -26.47 -15.91
CA ASN A 185 6.41 -26.55 -16.20
C ASN A 185 5.60 -26.48 -14.88
N ILE A 186 4.42 -25.91 -14.94
CA ILE A 186 3.51 -25.82 -13.78
C ILE A 186 3.10 -27.21 -13.25
N LYS A 187 3.20 -28.26 -14.06
CA LYS A 187 2.91 -29.65 -13.69
C LYS A 187 4.11 -30.42 -13.19
N ASP A 188 5.32 -29.85 -13.28
CA ASP A 188 6.51 -30.53 -12.78
C ASP A 188 6.37 -30.85 -11.29
N PRO A 189 6.75 -32.05 -10.86
CA PRO A 189 6.68 -32.42 -9.46
C PRO A 189 7.76 -31.71 -8.64
N ILE A 190 7.39 -31.32 -7.45
CA ILE A 190 8.31 -30.84 -6.42
C ILE A 190 7.99 -31.49 -5.08
N LEU A 191 8.99 -31.91 -4.36
CA LEU A 191 8.81 -32.58 -3.07
C LEU A 191 8.66 -31.53 -1.95
N ASP A 192 7.47 -31.45 -1.36
CA ASP A 192 7.14 -30.59 -0.23
C ASP A 192 7.30 -31.37 1.09
N GLU A 193 8.47 -31.30 1.66
CA GLU A 193 8.90 -31.95 2.91
C GLU A 193 9.78 -31.02 3.72
N PRO A 194 10.08 -31.30 5.00
CA PRO A 194 11.07 -30.56 5.76
C PRO A 194 12.41 -30.47 5.01
N ILE A 195 13.02 -29.29 5.03
CA ILE A 195 14.29 -29.02 4.36
C ILE A 195 15.24 -28.30 5.30
N GLU A 196 16.51 -28.63 5.24
CA GLU A 196 17.60 -27.95 5.93
C GLU A 196 18.65 -27.47 4.93
N ILE A 197 19.10 -26.23 5.10
CA ILE A 197 20.15 -25.61 4.28
C ILE A 197 21.13 -24.91 5.20
N ASN A 198 22.30 -25.48 5.39
CA ASN A 198 23.36 -24.91 6.25
C ASN A 198 22.86 -24.53 7.66
N GLY A 199 22.08 -25.41 8.30
CA GLY A 199 21.50 -25.18 9.62
C GLY A 199 20.20 -24.37 9.63
N TRP A 200 19.78 -23.79 8.48
CA TRP A 200 18.51 -23.11 8.37
C TRP A 200 17.37 -24.05 7.95
N MET A 201 16.33 -24.12 8.77
CA MET A 201 15.19 -25.02 8.57
C MET A 201 13.89 -24.23 8.37
N PRO A 202 13.57 -23.79 7.13
CA PRO A 202 12.31 -23.12 6.85
C PRO A 202 11.13 -24.08 7.01
N ARG A 203 10.10 -23.66 7.76
CA ARG A 203 8.90 -24.47 8.00
C ARG A 203 7.73 -23.95 7.18
N ASN A 204 6.87 -24.87 6.73
CA ASN A 204 5.57 -24.51 6.14
C ASN A 204 4.61 -23.96 7.21
N ALA A 205 3.63 -23.18 6.80
CA ALA A 205 2.59 -22.68 7.71
C ALA A 205 1.84 -23.84 8.37
N GLY A 206 1.81 -23.83 9.71
CA GLY A 206 1.21 -24.90 10.51
C GLY A 206 1.93 -26.26 10.38
N GLU A 207 3.19 -26.26 9.94
CA GLU A 207 4.06 -27.45 9.78
C GLU A 207 3.43 -28.56 8.92
N LYS A 208 2.58 -28.16 7.96
CA LYS A 208 1.93 -29.08 7.01
C LYS A 208 2.79 -29.25 5.77
N TYR A 209 3.01 -30.52 5.38
CA TYR A 209 3.75 -30.91 4.19
C TYR A 209 2.87 -31.85 3.36
N PHE A 210 2.93 -31.72 2.04
CA PHE A 210 2.05 -32.41 1.11
C PHE A 210 2.74 -33.53 0.30
N GLY A 211 4.04 -33.74 0.53
CA GLY A 211 4.82 -34.73 -0.23
C GLY A 211 5.05 -34.27 -1.67
N SER A 212 4.93 -35.17 -2.62
CA SER A 212 5.11 -34.84 -4.04
C SER A 212 3.88 -34.12 -4.57
N ILE A 213 4.04 -32.83 -4.91
CA ILE A 213 3.02 -31.95 -5.46
C ILE A 213 3.53 -31.26 -6.72
N THR A 214 2.65 -30.72 -7.54
CA THR A 214 3.02 -29.92 -8.70
C THR A 214 3.50 -28.51 -8.31
N LEU A 215 4.25 -27.85 -9.19
CA LEU A 215 4.62 -26.44 -8.99
C LEU A 215 3.38 -25.55 -8.83
N GLU A 216 2.29 -25.82 -9.54
CA GLU A 216 1.00 -25.11 -9.42
C GLU A 216 0.45 -25.24 -7.99
N GLU A 217 0.41 -26.45 -7.45
CA GLU A 217 -0.06 -26.72 -6.08
C GLU A 217 0.86 -26.11 -5.03
N ALA A 218 2.18 -26.22 -5.21
CA ALA A 218 3.16 -25.62 -4.31
C ALA A 218 3.00 -24.09 -4.22
N PHE A 219 2.72 -23.41 -5.35
CA PHE A 219 2.39 -21.99 -5.36
C PHE A 219 1.04 -21.71 -4.70
N ALA A 220 0.00 -22.49 -5.01
CA ALA A 220 -1.35 -22.33 -4.49
C ALA A 220 -1.42 -22.49 -2.97
N TYR A 221 -0.79 -23.52 -2.43
CA TYR A 221 -0.68 -23.77 -0.98
C TYR A 221 0.39 -22.93 -0.32
N SER A 222 1.20 -22.21 -1.13
CA SER A 222 2.26 -21.33 -0.63
C SER A 222 3.35 -22.06 0.18
N SER A 223 3.71 -23.30 -0.22
CA SER A 223 4.76 -24.07 0.44
C SER A 223 6.07 -23.28 0.52
N ASN A 224 6.66 -23.20 1.72
CA ASN A 224 7.96 -22.59 1.94
C ASN A 224 9.08 -23.53 1.46
N SER A 225 8.95 -24.80 1.81
CA SER A 225 9.92 -25.84 1.46
C SER A 225 10.08 -25.95 -0.06
N ALA A 226 8.95 -26.07 -0.81
CA ALA A 226 8.99 -26.13 -2.26
C ALA A 226 9.61 -24.86 -2.88
N ALA A 227 9.24 -23.66 -2.39
CA ALA A 227 9.80 -22.40 -2.90
C ALA A 227 11.32 -22.32 -2.69
N VAL A 228 11.82 -22.79 -1.53
CA VAL A 228 13.24 -22.84 -1.23
C VAL A 228 13.96 -23.84 -2.15
N LYS A 229 13.42 -25.06 -2.34
CA LYS A 229 13.98 -26.06 -3.28
C LYS A 229 14.04 -25.51 -4.70
N ILE A 230 12.96 -24.87 -5.19
CA ILE A 230 12.95 -24.22 -6.50
C ILE A 230 14.05 -23.17 -6.59
N SER A 231 14.22 -22.35 -5.54
CA SER A 231 15.22 -21.28 -5.55
C SER A 231 16.66 -21.79 -5.65
N GLN A 232 16.95 -22.95 -5.08
CA GLN A 232 18.25 -23.61 -5.23
C GLN A 232 18.51 -24.04 -6.68
N GLN A 233 17.47 -24.53 -7.36
CA GLN A 233 17.58 -24.99 -8.75
C GLN A 233 17.68 -23.83 -9.75
N VAL A 234 16.96 -22.71 -9.52
CA VAL A 234 16.97 -21.57 -10.45
C VAL A 234 18.07 -20.55 -10.17
N GLY A 235 18.55 -20.51 -8.92
CA GLY A 235 19.52 -19.55 -8.43
C GLY A 235 18.89 -18.21 -8.03
N ARG A 236 19.22 -17.71 -6.84
CA ARG A 236 18.71 -16.42 -6.31
C ARG A 236 19.03 -15.21 -7.22
N PRO A 237 20.21 -15.10 -7.88
CA PRO A 237 20.45 -14.02 -8.83
C PRO A 237 19.38 -13.92 -9.93
N SER A 238 18.88 -15.06 -10.44
CA SER A 238 17.81 -15.07 -11.45
C SER A 238 16.50 -14.53 -10.88
N ILE A 239 16.17 -14.86 -9.63
CA ILE A 239 14.98 -14.37 -8.91
C ILE A 239 15.08 -12.84 -8.72
N ILE A 240 16.24 -12.35 -8.27
CA ILE A 240 16.52 -10.92 -8.09
C ILE A 240 16.39 -10.19 -9.43
N LYS A 241 16.97 -10.75 -10.49
CA LYS A 241 16.90 -10.20 -11.84
C LYS A 241 15.44 -10.03 -12.30
N ILE A 242 14.60 -11.06 -12.13
CA ILE A 242 13.16 -10.99 -12.47
C ILE A 242 12.46 -9.91 -11.65
N ALA A 243 12.69 -9.84 -10.34
CA ALA A 243 12.11 -8.81 -9.50
C ALA A 243 12.51 -7.40 -9.97
N ARG A 244 13.79 -7.17 -10.25
CA ARG A 244 14.31 -5.89 -10.78
C ARG A 244 13.68 -5.54 -12.12
N THR A 245 13.58 -6.52 -13.02
CA THR A 245 12.99 -6.32 -14.35
C THR A 245 11.51 -5.92 -14.27
N LEU A 246 10.79 -6.40 -13.26
CA LEU A 246 9.40 -6.02 -13.00
C LEU A 246 9.27 -4.75 -12.14
N GLY A 247 10.36 -4.03 -11.86
CA GLY A 247 10.33 -2.71 -11.25
C GLY A 247 10.57 -2.67 -9.74
N ILE A 248 11.00 -3.77 -9.11
CA ILE A 248 11.40 -3.73 -7.69
C ILE A 248 12.74 -3.00 -7.56
N THR A 249 12.75 -1.90 -6.80
CA THR A 249 13.91 -1.05 -6.54
C THR A 249 14.46 -1.18 -5.13
N SER A 250 13.64 -1.65 -4.20
CA SER A 250 14.01 -1.92 -2.80
C SER A 250 15.20 -2.87 -2.70
N ASN A 251 15.96 -2.82 -1.60
CA ASN A 251 17.15 -3.66 -1.45
C ASN A 251 16.81 -5.15 -1.35
N LEU A 252 17.38 -5.97 -2.23
CA LEU A 252 17.20 -7.41 -2.27
C LEU A 252 18.55 -8.08 -2.00
N LEU A 253 18.75 -8.54 -0.77
CA LEU A 253 19.96 -9.26 -0.38
C LEU A 253 19.93 -10.69 -0.94
N ASN A 254 21.10 -11.19 -1.39
CA ASN A 254 21.23 -12.54 -1.95
C ASN A 254 21.34 -13.61 -0.83
N GLU A 255 20.35 -13.66 0.04
CA GLU A 255 20.26 -14.58 1.17
C GLU A 255 19.23 -15.70 0.93
N PRO A 256 19.40 -16.90 1.53
CA PRO A 256 18.43 -17.99 1.36
C PRO A 256 17.00 -17.61 1.73
N ALA A 257 16.82 -16.80 2.77
CA ALA A 257 15.51 -16.35 3.25
C ALA A 257 14.80 -15.36 2.31
N LEU A 258 15.52 -14.71 1.36
CA LEU A 258 14.93 -13.79 0.37
C LEU A 258 13.68 -14.38 -0.29
N VAL A 259 13.72 -15.66 -0.65
CA VAL A 259 12.65 -16.34 -1.39
C VAL A 259 11.36 -16.48 -0.58
N LEU A 260 11.45 -16.33 0.73
CA LEU A 260 10.31 -16.29 1.64
C LEU A 260 9.80 -14.86 1.91
N GLY A 261 10.42 -13.85 1.28
CA GLY A 261 9.99 -12.46 1.34
C GLY A 261 10.39 -11.74 2.61
N VAL A 262 11.64 -11.91 3.05
CA VAL A 262 12.21 -11.15 4.18
C VAL A 262 12.67 -9.75 3.77
N ALA A 263 12.91 -9.52 2.46
CA ALA A 263 13.21 -8.18 1.96
C ALA A 263 11.99 -7.26 2.11
N GLU A 264 12.24 -6.04 2.57
CA GLU A 264 11.17 -5.06 2.81
C GLU A 264 10.84 -4.28 1.53
N LEU A 265 9.56 -4.24 1.18
CA LEU A 265 9.03 -3.58 -0.02
C LEU A 265 7.89 -2.64 0.36
N SER A 266 7.66 -1.60 -0.47
CA SER A 266 6.43 -0.83 -0.36
C SER A 266 5.25 -1.55 -1.04
N LEU A 267 4.03 -1.26 -0.56
CA LEU A 267 2.83 -1.82 -1.19
C LEU A 267 2.70 -1.38 -2.65
N LEU A 268 2.99 -0.10 -2.92
CA LEU A 268 2.92 0.46 -4.27
C LEU A 268 3.85 -0.27 -5.24
N GLU A 269 5.11 -0.48 -4.82
CA GLU A 269 6.14 -1.14 -5.61
C GLU A 269 5.75 -2.60 -5.95
N LEU A 270 5.33 -3.35 -4.93
CA LEU A 270 4.93 -4.74 -5.14
C LEU A 270 3.64 -4.85 -5.97
N THR A 271 2.67 -3.93 -5.78
CA THR A 271 1.45 -3.87 -6.60
C THR A 271 1.79 -3.59 -8.07
N ALA A 272 2.77 -2.70 -8.34
CA ALA A 272 3.22 -2.39 -9.70
C ALA A 272 3.89 -3.61 -10.37
N ALA A 273 4.69 -4.38 -9.63
CA ALA A 273 5.27 -5.62 -10.16
C ALA A 273 4.19 -6.64 -10.56
N TYR A 274 3.12 -6.78 -9.76
CA TYR A 274 1.97 -7.60 -10.11
C TYR A 274 1.18 -7.02 -11.30
N ALA A 275 1.13 -5.70 -11.45
CA ALA A 275 0.55 -5.06 -12.63
C ALA A 275 1.35 -5.41 -13.89
N GLY A 276 2.67 -5.54 -13.81
CA GLY A 276 3.49 -6.03 -14.90
C GLY A 276 3.09 -7.44 -15.36
N ILE A 277 2.79 -8.33 -14.43
CA ILE A 277 2.29 -9.68 -14.74
C ILE A 277 0.88 -9.61 -15.36
N ALA A 278 -0.01 -8.78 -14.81
CA ALA A 278 -1.35 -8.56 -15.35
C ALA A 278 -1.30 -7.96 -16.76
N SER A 279 -0.27 -7.18 -17.09
CA SER A 279 0.03 -6.55 -18.39
C SER A 279 0.89 -7.44 -19.30
N ASP A 280 0.75 -8.76 -19.17
CA ASP A 280 1.40 -9.76 -20.01
C ASP A 280 2.95 -9.66 -20.02
N GLY A 281 3.54 -9.29 -18.87
CA GLY A 281 4.97 -9.21 -18.68
C GLY A 281 5.59 -7.85 -19.04
N VAL A 282 4.79 -6.85 -19.34
CA VAL A 282 5.27 -5.48 -19.58
C VAL A 282 5.53 -4.80 -18.23
N PRO A 283 6.73 -4.31 -17.93
CA PRO A 283 7.02 -3.62 -16.68
C PRO A 283 6.15 -2.37 -16.50
N VAL A 284 5.53 -2.25 -15.33
CA VAL A 284 4.60 -1.17 -15.01
C VAL A 284 5.19 -0.27 -13.94
N PHE A 285 5.11 1.06 -14.17
CA PHE A 285 5.55 2.08 -13.22
C PHE A 285 4.35 2.92 -12.79
N PRO A 286 4.10 3.02 -11.47
CA PRO A 286 2.95 3.74 -10.96
C PRO A 286 3.04 5.24 -11.25
N TYR A 287 1.89 5.83 -11.56
CA TYR A 287 1.77 7.27 -11.72
C TYR A 287 0.40 7.77 -11.22
N GLY A 288 0.39 9.02 -10.72
CA GLY A 288 -0.80 9.63 -10.12
C GLY A 288 -1.38 10.79 -10.93
N PHE A 289 -0.74 11.20 -12.05
CA PHE A 289 -1.22 12.29 -12.90
C PHE A 289 -0.79 12.09 -14.34
N THR A 290 -1.52 12.72 -15.27
CA THR A 290 -1.34 12.58 -16.72
C THR A 290 -0.78 13.83 -17.39
N HIS A 291 -1.16 15.01 -16.91
CA HIS A 291 -0.64 16.30 -17.39
C HIS A 291 -0.75 17.38 -16.32
N ILE A 292 0.03 18.43 -16.50
CA ILE A 292 0.07 19.61 -15.65
C ILE A 292 -0.09 20.84 -16.54
N ASN A 293 -0.97 21.73 -16.16
CA ASN A 293 -1.20 22.99 -16.84
C ASN A 293 -0.82 24.16 -15.91
N ASN A 294 -0.41 25.30 -16.49
CA ASN A 294 -0.25 26.53 -15.76
C ASN A 294 -1.62 27.23 -15.55
N ARG A 295 -1.63 28.41 -14.92
CA ARG A 295 -2.80 29.21 -14.64
C ARG A 295 -3.61 29.57 -15.90
N ASP A 296 -2.94 29.79 -17.04
CA ASP A 296 -3.54 30.16 -18.31
C ASP A 296 -4.08 28.95 -19.11
N GLY A 297 -3.99 27.75 -18.53
CA GLY A 297 -4.45 26.49 -19.14
C GLY A 297 -3.46 25.87 -20.13
N GLN A 298 -2.27 26.45 -20.30
CA GLN A 298 -1.22 25.89 -21.15
C GLN A 298 -0.65 24.61 -20.53
N GLU A 299 -0.54 23.53 -21.32
CA GLU A 299 0.09 22.26 -20.89
C GLU A 299 1.60 22.46 -20.77
N ILE A 300 2.11 22.37 -19.52
CA ILE A 300 3.55 22.49 -19.20
C ILE A 300 4.24 21.13 -19.03
N TRP A 301 3.47 20.08 -18.80
CA TRP A 301 3.97 18.72 -18.73
C TRP A 301 2.88 17.71 -19.09
N LYS A 302 3.26 16.67 -19.80
CA LYS A 302 2.41 15.54 -20.18
C LYS A 302 3.13 14.22 -20.02
N LYS A 303 2.44 13.22 -19.45
CA LYS A 303 2.94 11.87 -19.37
C LYS A 303 3.06 11.26 -20.77
N MET A 304 4.26 10.91 -21.16
CA MET A 304 4.50 10.22 -22.43
C MET A 304 3.97 8.78 -22.37
N LYS A 305 3.43 8.32 -23.49
CA LYS A 305 3.07 6.92 -23.66
C LYS A 305 4.34 6.06 -23.63
N SER A 306 4.28 4.94 -22.95
CA SER A 306 5.43 4.02 -22.85
C SER A 306 5.29 2.95 -23.92
N ASP A 307 6.31 2.82 -24.78
CA ASP A 307 6.39 1.78 -25.83
C ASP A 307 7.16 0.55 -25.34
N ARG A 308 6.95 0.16 -24.09
CA ARG A 308 7.62 -0.99 -23.50
C ARG A 308 7.01 -2.29 -24.00
N SER A 309 7.87 -3.26 -24.25
CA SER A 309 7.51 -4.64 -24.60
C SER A 309 7.56 -5.55 -23.37
N SER A 310 6.98 -6.74 -23.50
CA SER A 310 7.09 -7.79 -22.49
C SER A 310 8.57 -8.19 -22.30
N VAL A 311 8.94 -8.34 -21.04
CA VAL A 311 10.27 -8.79 -20.59
C VAL A 311 10.26 -10.26 -20.17
N LEU A 312 9.10 -10.92 -20.25
CA LEU A 312 8.90 -12.32 -19.90
C LEU A 312 8.39 -13.09 -21.10
N LYS A 313 8.69 -14.39 -21.17
CA LYS A 313 8.16 -15.29 -22.20
C LYS A 313 6.64 -15.43 -22.07
N LYS A 314 5.94 -15.54 -23.19
CA LYS A 314 4.49 -15.74 -23.21
C LYS A 314 4.05 -16.99 -22.41
N SER A 315 4.84 -18.09 -22.50
CA SER A 315 4.60 -19.31 -21.72
C SER A 315 4.70 -19.07 -20.22
N THR A 316 5.67 -18.26 -19.76
CA THR A 316 5.83 -17.87 -18.36
C THR A 316 4.61 -17.11 -17.84
N ILE A 317 4.11 -16.16 -18.64
CA ILE A 317 2.91 -15.38 -18.27
C ILE A 317 1.68 -16.29 -18.16
N VAL A 318 1.47 -17.19 -19.11
CA VAL A 318 0.37 -18.16 -19.05
C VAL A 318 0.48 -19.05 -17.81
N GLY A 319 1.68 -19.56 -17.53
CA GLY A 319 1.94 -20.42 -16.37
C GLY A 319 1.67 -19.70 -15.05
N ILE A 320 2.26 -18.51 -14.86
CA ILE A 320 2.11 -17.77 -13.60
C ILE A 320 0.66 -17.31 -13.36
N LYS A 321 -0.05 -16.87 -14.41
CA LYS A 321 -1.47 -16.53 -14.31
C LYS A 321 -2.29 -17.74 -13.85
N ARG A 322 -2.01 -18.94 -14.38
CA ARG A 322 -2.68 -20.17 -13.96
C ARG A 322 -2.41 -20.48 -12.49
N MET A 323 -1.16 -20.35 -12.02
CA MET A 323 -0.79 -20.53 -10.61
C MET A 323 -1.49 -19.51 -9.70
N MET A 324 -1.55 -18.23 -10.10
CA MET A 324 -2.26 -17.18 -9.34
C MET A 324 -3.78 -17.46 -9.26
N LYS A 325 -4.38 -17.97 -10.33
CA LYS A 325 -5.77 -18.44 -10.32
C LYS A 325 -5.95 -19.60 -9.34
N ALA A 326 -5.08 -20.60 -9.36
CA ALA A 326 -5.10 -21.75 -8.46
C ALA A 326 -5.02 -21.31 -6.99
N ALA A 327 -4.14 -20.35 -6.66
CA ALA A 327 -4.02 -19.80 -5.31
C ALA A 327 -5.33 -19.19 -4.79
N VAL A 328 -6.15 -18.59 -5.65
CA VAL A 328 -7.46 -18.02 -5.28
C VAL A 328 -8.57 -19.05 -5.33
N SER A 329 -8.52 -20.03 -6.26
CA SER A 329 -9.58 -21.01 -6.43
C SER A 329 -9.64 -22.04 -5.29
N TYR A 330 -8.50 -22.59 -4.89
CA TYR A 330 -8.40 -23.63 -3.87
C TYR A 330 -7.26 -23.45 -2.86
N GLY A 331 -6.35 -22.50 -3.11
CA GLY A 331 -5.20 -22.25 -2.28
C GLY A 331 -5.43 -21.24 -1.15
N THR A 332 -4.35 -20.60 -0.71
CA THR A 332 -4.35 -19.66 0.43
C THR A 332 -5.17 -18.38 0.20
N GLY A 333 -5.44 -18.02 -1.05
CA GLY A 333 -6.20 -16.83 -1.45
C GLY A 333 -7.72 -17.02 -1.56
N LYS A 334 -8.29 -18.16 -1.14
CA LYS A 334 -9.70 -18.51 -1.33
C LYS A 334 -10.70 -17.46 -0.85
N GLN A 335 -10.36 -16.67 0.19
CA GLN A 335 -11.20 -15.57 0.68
C GLN A 335 -11.35 -14.41 -0.33
N ALA A 336 -10.49 -14.31 -1.33
CA ALA A 336 -10.61 -13.33 -2.40
C ALA A 336 -11.49 -13.81 -3.57
N SER A 337 -11.93 -15.07 -3.57
CA SER A 337 -12.71 -15.64 -4.66
C SER A 337 -14.10 -15.00 -4.77
N LEU A 338 -14.58 -14.87 -5.99
CA LEU A 338 -15.93 -14.40 -6.33
C LEU A 338 -16.60 -15.38 -7.29
N SER A 339 -17.87 -15.69 -7.04
CA SER A 339 -18.64 -16.53 -7.95
C SER A 339 -18.64 -15.96 -9.37
N LYS A 340 -18.45 -16.82 -10.37
CA LYS A 340 -18.43 -16.47 -11.81
C LYS A 340 -17.33 -15.51 -12.26
N LYS A 341 -16.33 -15.18 -11.37
CA LYS A 341 -15.21 -14.28 -11.71
C LYS A 341 -13.88 -15.02 -11.54
N ILE A 342 -13.00 -14.93 -12.51
CA ILE A 342 -11.65 -15.49 -12.42
C ILE A 342 -10.74 -14.44 -11.80
N ILE A 343 -10.40 -14.63 -10.54
CA ILE A 343 -9.49 -13.77 -9.79
C ILE A 343 -8.08 -14.37 -9.82
N TYR A 344 -7.10 -13.53 -9.98
CA TYR A 344 -5.69 -13.88 -9.92
C TYR A 344 -5.06 -13.19 -8.70
N GLY A 345 -4.34 -13.92 -7.85
CA GLY A 345 -3.78 -13.29 -6.67
C GLY A 345 -2.83 -14.16 -5.87
N LYS A 346 -2.21 -13.55 -4.89
CA LYS A 346 -1.31 -14.20 -3.93
C LYS A 346 -1.42 -13.56 -2.56
N THR A 347 -1.45 -14.39 -1.53
CA THR A 347 -1.35 -14.00 -0.14
C THR A 347 0.11 -13.82 0.28
N GLY A 348 0.37 -12.90 1.19
CA GLY A 348 1.63 -12.75 1.89
C GLY A 348 1.37 -12.67 3.40
N THR A 349 2.21 -13.31 4.17
CA THR A 349 2.22 -13.20 5.64
C THR A 349 3.67 -13.28 6.06
N SER A 350 4.15 -12.28 6.78
CA SER A 350 5.50 -12.30 7.33
C SER A 350 5.56 -13.15 8.60
N GLN A 351 6.76 -13.44 9.06
CA GLN A 351 6.97 -14.22 10.28
C GLN A 351 6.21 -13.59 11.45
N SER A 352 5.62 -14.43 12.29
CA SER A 352 4.81 -14.01 13.44
C SER A 352 3.61 -13.13 13.12
N ASN A 353 3.11 -13.15 11.88
CA ASN A 353 1.95 -12.35 11.43
C ASN A 353 2.11 -10.85 11.71
N ARG A 354 3.30 -10.29 11.50
CA ARG A 354 3.55 -8.84 11.64
C ARG A 354 2.98 -8.06 10.47
N ASP A 355 3.05 -8.67 9.27
CA ASP A 355 2.52 -8.13 8.02
C ASP A 355 1.60 -9.14 7.38
N ALA A 356 0.49 -8.67 6.84
CA ALA A 356 -0.49 -9.44 6.11
C ALA A 356 -0.81 -8.76 4.78
N TRP A 357 -0.61 -9.48 3.67
CA TRP A 357 -0.73 -8.95 2.31
C TRP A 357 -1.69 -9.77 1.49
N PHE A 358 -2.44 -9.11 0.62
CA PHE A 358 -3.05 -9.74 -0.54
C PHE A 358 -2.83 -8.85 -1.75
N ILE A 359 -2.27 -9.42 -2.83
CA ILE A 359 -2.13 -8.70 -4.10
C ILE A 359 -2.73 -9.56 -5.18
N GLY A 360 -3.60 -8.96 -5.96
CA GLY A 360 -4.27 -9.66 -7.03
C GLY A 360 -4.86 -8.71 -8.06
N TYR A 361 -5.45 -9.30 -9.11
CA TYR A 361 -6.12 -8.53 -10.15
C TYR A 361 -7.37 -9.23 -10.69
N TYR A 362 -8.27 -8.40 -11.19
CA TYR A 362 -9.43 -8.81 -11.97
C TYR A 362 -9.63 -7.80 -13.11
N GLN A 363 -9.78 -8.30 -14.33
CA GLN A 363 -9.82 -7.47 -15.53
C GLN A 363 -8.63 -6.47 -15.55
N ASP A 364 -8.90 -5.18 -15.64
CA ASP A 364 -7.87 -4.14 -15.79
C ASP A 364 -7.33 -3.57 -14.48
N LEU A 365 -7.90 -4.00 -13.33
CA LEU A 365 -7.50 -3.46 -12.02
C LEU A 365 -6.65 -4.45 -11.25
N VAL A 366 -5.50 -3.96 -10.79
CA VAL A 366 -4.60 -4.63 -9.85
C VAL A 366 -4.74 -3.95 -8.50
N ILE A 367 -4.96 -4.75 -7.46
CA ILE A 367 -5.24 -4.24 -6.12
C ILE A 367 -4.28 -4.89 -5.13
N GLY A 368 -3.51 -4.05 -4.44
CA GLY A 368 -2.68 -4.43 -3.32
C GLY A 368 -3.33 -4.00 -2.01
N VAL A 369 -3.32 -4.90 -1.02
CA VAL A 369 -3.80 -4.65 0.34
C VAL A 369 -2.76 -5.12 1.33
N TRP A 370 -2.42 -4.27 2.30
CA TRP A 370 -1.54 -4.56 3.42
C TRP A 370 -2.20 -4.20 4.75
N LEU A 371 -1.98 -5.04 5.76
CA LEU A 371 -2.28 -4.78 7.15
C LEU A 371 -1.04 -5.07 8.00
N GLY A 372 -0.82 -4.25 9.03
CA GLY A 372 0.29 -4.39 9.98
C GLY A 372 0.20 -3.38 11.12
N LYS A 373 1.08 -3.49 12.10
CA LYS A 373 1.22 -2.50 13.18
C LYS A 373 2.48 -1.67 12.96
N ASP A 374 2.42 -0.38 13.31
CA ASP A 374 3.57 0.53 13.13
C ASP A 374 4.77 0.16 14.02
N ASN A 375 4.53 -0.50 15.14
CA ASN A 375 5.53 -0.98 16.07
C ASN A 375 6.07 -2.38 15.75
N ASP A 376 5.71 -2.93 14.59
CA ASP A 376 6.15 -4.25 14.10
C ASP A 376 5.79 -5.43 15.04
N THR A 377 4.76 -5.28 15.87
CA THR A 377 4.29 -6.37 16.73
C THR A 377 3.30 -7.28 16.00
N ARG A 378 3.14 -8.50 16.53
CA ARG A 378 2.24 -9.52 15.98
C ARG A 378 0.78 -9.04 15.94
N MET A 379 0.08 -9.37 14.85
CA MET A 379 -1.38 -9.27 14.75
C MET A 379 -2.03 -10.61 15.09
N ILE A 380 -3.07 -10.59 15.96
CA ILE A 380 -3.80 -11.79 16.34
C ILE A 380 -4.92 -12.05 15.32
N GLY A 381 -4.96 -13.27 14.77
CA GLY A 381 -6.01 -13.69 13.84
C GLY A 381 -5.97 -13.02 12.46
N VAL A 382 -4.92 -12.24 12.14
CA VAL A 382 -4.77 -11.56 10.85
C VAL A 382 -3.61 -12.17 10.07
N SER A 383 -3.90 -12.58 8.84
CA SER A 383 -2.94 -13.09 7.86
C SER A 383 -3.36 -12.65 6.46
N GLY A 384 -2.52 -12.86 5.47
CA GLY A 384 -2.83 -12.52 4.07
C GLY A 384 -4.08 -13.23 3.53
N SER A 385 -4.42 -14.40 4.05
CA SER A 385 -5.62 -15.17 3.71
C SER A 385 -6.91 -14.69 4.40
N SER A 386 -6.84 -13.72 5.31
CA SER A 386 -7.97 -13.21 6.09
C SER A 386 -8.43 -11.82 5.61
N SER A 387 -8.31 -10.79 6.44
CA SER A 387 -8.82 -9.44 6.15
C SER A 387 -8.27 -8.81 4.86
N PRO A 388 -6.97 -8.94 4.49
CA PRO A 388 -6.51 -8.39 3.21
C PRO A 388 -7.24 -8.98 2.01
N ALA A 389 -7.43 -10.31 1.99
CA ALA A 389 -8.14 -10.99 0.91
C ALA A 389 -9.63 -10.59 0.86
N ARG A 390 -10.30 -10.39 2.01
CA ARG A 390 -11.69 -9.92 2.07
C ARG A 390 -11.84 -8.46 1.63
N ILE A 391 -10.90 -7.58 1.99
CA ILE A 391 -10.89 -6.19 1.50
C ILE A 391 -10.80 -6.18 -0.02
N PHE A 392 -9.86 -6.93 -0.59
CA PHE A 392 -9.73 -7.10 -2.04
C PHE A 392 -11.05 -7.60 -2.68
N GLN A 393 -11.63 -8.67 -2.14
CA GLN A 393 -12.89 -9.25 -2.62
C GLN A 393 -14.02 -8.21 -2.63
N ASN A 394 -14.19 -7.47 -1.54
CA ASN A 394 -15.22 -6.45 -1.38
C ASN A 394 -15.05 -5.31 -2.38
N ILE A 395 -13.81 -4.87 -2.64
CA ILE A 395 -13.50 -3.84 -3.64
C ILE A 395 -13.92 -4.34 -5.03
N VAL A 396 -13.42 -5.51 -5.46
CA VAL A 396 -13.73 -6.07 -6.78
C VAL A 396 -15.23 -6.28 -6.94
N LYS A 397 -15.90 -6.83 -5.92
CA LYS A 397 -17.36 -7.03 -5.94
C LYS A 397 -18.11 -5.72 -6.15
N LYS A 398 -17.68 -4.61 -5.52
CA LYS A 398 -18.39 -3.33 -5.61
C LYS A 398 -18.08 -2.52 -6.85
N ILE A 399 -16.92 -2.72 -7.47
CA ILE A 399 -16.56 -2.03 -8.71
C ILE A 399 -17.26 -2.68 -9.92
N TYR A 400 -17.40 -4.01 -9.91
CA TYR A 400 -17.84 -4.78 -11.07
C TYR A 400 -19.24 -5.45 -10.91
N ASN A 401 -19.97 -5.07 -9.87
CA ASN A 401 -21.41 -5.34 -9.73
C ASN A 401 -22.13 -3.99 -9.80
#